data_84aa4d929ea25c8d2d79d07382b4924e
#
_entry.id   84aa4d929ea25c8d2d79d07382b4924e
#
_cell.length_a   1.000
_cell.length_b   1.000
_cell.length_c   1.000
_cell.angle_alpha   90.00
_cell.angle_beta   90.00
_cell.angle_gamma   90.00
#
_symmetry.space_group_name_H-M   'P 1'
#
loop_
_entity.id
_entity.type
_entity.pdbx_description
1 polymer ?
#
loop_
_entity_poly.entity_id
_entity_poly.type
_entity_poly.pdbx_seq_one_letter_code
_entity_poly.pdbx_strand_id
1 'polypeptide(L)'
;MESMNFDFQAILFIVTVILGLIWLIGHFTSRKEASVVEFSGALFPILLLVFLLRSFVFEPFRIPSGSMMPTLVKGDFILVKKYAYSLKFPITNRSFFTIAEPQRGDVVVFNLPSDPSIKYIKRLVGLPGDEIVYKDKELFINDELMPYRFQEVYRHPRQYGSHVYQENIGDEQHQILITPSRRNLEGEYTIPEGHYFVMGDNRDNSKDSRYDCPGFVPRDHFVGTATRIWFNWDFKNAPEWQRIWQTIE
;
A
#
# COMPACT_ATOMS: atom_id res chain seq x y z
N MET A 1 -14.50 1.36 23.45
CA MET A 1 -15.11 0.27 22.69
C MET A 1 -14.06 -0.16 21.66
N GLU A 2 -13.26 -1.17 22.00
CA GLU A 2 -12.34 -1.80 21.07
C GLU A 2 -13.18 -2.43 19.95
N SER A 3 -13.10 -1.86 18.73
CA SER A 3 -13.58 -2.55 17.55
C SER A 3 -12.70 -3.79 17.40
N MET A 4 -13.27 -4.96 17.62
CA MET A 4 -12.64 -6.22 17.20
C MET A 4 -12.45 -6.12 15.69
N ASN A 5 -11.26 -5.70 15.27
CA ASN A 5 -10.84 -5.80 13.88
C ASN A 5 -10.69 -7.31 13.60
N PHE A 6 -11.78 -7.93 13.19
CA PHE A 6 -11.72 -9.29 12.68
C PHE A 6 -10.78 -9.28 11.49
N ASP A 7 -9.61 -9.85 11.67
CA ASP A 7 -8.70 -10.03 10.56
C ASP A 7 -9.37 -10.99 9.57
N PHE A 8 -9.87 -10.42 8.47
CA PHE A 8 -10.53 -11.19 7.42
C PHE A 8 -9.67 -12.37 6.94
N GLN A 9 -8.35 -12.21 6.98
CA GLN A 9 -7.41 -13.26 6.59
C GLN A 9 -7.42 -14.43 7.59
N ALA A 10 -7.52 -14.15 8.88
CA ALA A 10 -7.63 -15.19 9.90
C ALA A 10 -8.96 -15.95 9.78
N ILE A 11 -10.07 -15.24 9.55
CA ILE A 11 -11.39 -15.88 9.31
C ILE A 11 -11.34 -16.78 8.08
N LEU A 12 -10.81 -16.26 6.94
CA LEU A 12 -10.69 -17.03 5.71
C LEU A 12 -9.84 -18.28 5.91
N PHE A 13 -8.73 -18.18 6.65
CA PHE A 13 -7.90 -19.33 7.02
C PHE A 13 -8.67 -20.37 7.83
N ILE A 14 -9.33 -19.95 8.91
CA ILE A 14 -10.08 -20.85 9.81
C ILE A 14 -11.18 -21.57 9.01
N VAL A 15 -11.97 -20.85 8.22
CA VAL A 15 -13.04 -21.45 7.40
C VAL A 15 -12.46 -22.43 6.39
N THR A 16 -11.37 -22.08 5.71
CA THR A 16 -10.71 -22.96 4.74
C THR A 16 -10.21 -24.25 5.42
N VAL A 17 -9.59 -24.15 6.59
CA VAL A 17 -9.11 -25.31 7.36
C VAL A 17 -10.28 -26.19 7.80
N ILE A 18 -11.35 -25.62 8.36
CA ILE A 18 -12.53 -26.38 8.79
C ILE A 18 -13.14 -27.16 7.63
N LEU A 19 -13.39 -26.50 6.49
CA LEU A 19 -13.97 -27.16 5.32
C LEU A 19 -13.04 -28.24 4.76
N GLY A 20 -11.73 -27.99 4.73
CA GLY A 20 -10.73 -28.99 4.34
C GLY A 20 -10.73 -30.22 5.23
N LEU A 21 -10.84 -30.03 6.56
CA LEU A 21 -10.92 -31.14 7.51
C LEU A 21 -12.23 -31.94 7.37
N ILE A 22 -13.37 -31.27 7.22
CA ILE A 22 -14.66 -31.95 7.00
C ILE A 22 -14.61 -32.78 5.71
N TRP A 23 -14.11 -32.22 4.61
CA TRP A 23 -13.96 -32.92 3.36
C TRP A 23 -13.01 -34.12 3.49
N LEU A 24 -11.83 -33.92 4.10
CA LEU A 24 -10.81 -34.95 4.26
C LEU A 24 -11.34 -36.13 5.11
N ILE A 25 -11.90 -35.82 6.29
CA ILE A 25 -12.45 -36.85 7.21
C ILE A 25 -13.62 -37.58 6.53
N GLY A 26 -14.54 -36.87 5.89
CA GLY A 26 -15.67 -37.46 5.18
C GLY A 26 -15.24 -38.33 4.01
N HIS A 27 -14.15 -37.98 3.32
CA HIS A 27 -13.59 -38.78 2.21
C HIS A 27 -13.00 -40.11 2.67
N PHE A 28 -12.34 -40.16 3.83
CA PHE A 28 -11.76 -41.38 4.40
C PHE A 28 -12.75 -42.20 5.24
N THR A 29 -13.92 -41.65 5.54
CA THR A 29 -14.98 -42.35 6.26
C THR A 29 -16.08 -42.76 5.28
N SER A 30 -16.89 -43.77 5.58
CA SER A 30 -18.00 -44.25 4.74
C SER A 30 -19.15 -43.24 4.55
N ARG A 31 -18.91 -41.95 4.79
CA ARG A 31 -19.90 -40.85 4.73
C ARG A 31 -19.65 -39.91 3.55
N LYS A 32 -19.06 -40.37 2.45
CA LYS A 32 -18.74 -39.56 1.26
C LYS A 32 -19.97 -38.85 0.66
N GLU A 33 -21.15 -39.48 0.75
CA GLU A 33 -22.41 -38.95 0.22
C GLU A 33 -23.18 -38.01 1.17
N ALA A 34 -22.61 -37.70 2.35
CA ALA A 34 -23.24 -36.73 3.22
C ALA A 34 -23.16 -35.34 2.60
N SER A 35 -24.29 -34.63 2.48
CA SER A 35 -24.43 -33.31 1.85
C SER A 35 -23.39 -32.29 2.35
N VAL A 36 -22.99 -32.40 3.63
CA VAL A 36 -21.96 -31.52 4.23
C VAL A 36 -20.58 -31.81 3.66
N VAL A 37 -20.25 -33.08 3.37
CA VAL A 37 -18.95 -33.48 2.80
C VAL A 37 -18.86 -33.04 1.34
N GLU A 38 -19.92 -33.22 0.55
CA GLU A 38 -20.00 -32.75 -0.83
C GLU A 38 -19.86 -31.23 -0.90
N PHE A 39 -20.61 -30.49 -0.08
CA PHE A 39 -20.55 -29.03 -0.03
C PHE A 39 -19.13 -28.57 0.37
N SER A 40 -18.51 -29.19 1.38
CA SER A 40 -17.16 -28.87 1.80
C SER A 40 -16.14 -29.16 0.71
N GLY A 41 -16.30 -30.27 -0.02
CA GLY A 41 -15.43 -30.65 -1.16
C GLY A 41 -15.53 -29.70 -2.34
N ALA A 42 -16.71 -29.13 -2.60
CA ALA A 42 -16.90 -28.14 -3.66
C ALA A 42 -16.30 -26.77 -3.28
N LEU A 43 -16.45 -26.36 -2.01
CA LEU A 43 -16.07 -25.02 -1.58
C LEU A 43 -14.59 -24.91 -1.14
N PHE A 44 -14.05 -25.97 -0.54
CA PHE A 44 -12.67 -25.97 -0.02
C PHE A 44 -11.61 -25.56 -1.05
N PRO A 45 -11.54 -26.14 -2.28
CA PRO A 45 -10.51 -25.78 -3.25
C PRO A 45 -10.63 -24.32 -3.70
N ILE A 46 -11.84 -23.78 -3.78
CA ILE A 46 -12.08 -22.38 -4.14
C ILE A 46 -11.53 -21.46 -3.03
N LEU A 47 -11.90 -21.73 -1.77
CA LEU A 47 -11.44 -20.93 -0.64
C LEU A 47 -9.94 -21.07 -0.42
N LEU A 48 -9.39 -22.26 -0.65
CA LEU A 48 -7.94 -22.48 -0.58
C LEU A 48 -7.22 -21.63 -1.63
N LEU A 49 -7.70 -21.63 -2.87
CA LEU A 49 -7.14 -20.80 -3.94
C LEU A 49 -7.21 -19.31 -3.59
N VAL A 50 -8.37 -18.84 -3.13
CA VAL A 50 -8.55 -17.43 -2.70
C VAL A 50 -7.62 -17.09 -1.54
N PHE A 51 -7.51 -17.98 -0.54
CA PHE A 51 -6.59 -17.81 0.59
C PHE A 51 -5.14 -17.71 0.13
N LEU A 52 -4.68 -18.60 -0.75
CA LEU A 52 -3.30 -18.58 -1.26
C LEU A 52 -3.02 -17.31 -2.08
N LEU A 53 -3.92 -16.95 -2.99
CA LEU A 53 -3.76 -15.73 -3.80
C LEU A 53 -3.69 -14.48 -2.90
N ARG A 54 -4.60 -14.35 -1.95
CA ARG A 54 -4.63 -13.22 -1.03
C ARG A 54 -3.45 -13.20 -0.04
N SER A 55 -2.96 -14.37 0.34
CA SER A 55 -1.85 -14.48 1.30
C SER A 55 -0.50 -14.14 0.68
N PHE A 56 -0.26 -14.55 -0.56
CA PHE A 56 1.06 -14.51 -1.15
C PHE A 56 1.18 -13.64 -2.41
N VAL A 57 0.06 -13.40 -3.11
CA VAL A 57 0.13 -12.73 -4.43
C VAL A 57 -0.36 -11.30 -4.36
N PHE A 58 -1.66 -11.09 -4.22
CA PHE A 58 -2.24 -9.75 -4.24
C PHE A 58 -3.20 -9.51 -3.07
N GLU A 59 -3.12 -8.32 -2.52
CA GLU A 59 -4.08 -7.84 -1.53
C GLU A 59 -4.76 -6.57 -2.04
N PRO A 60 -6.10 -6.55 -2.14
CA PRO A 60 -6.84 -5.34 -2.52
C PRO A 60 -6.91 -4.36 -1.33
N PHE A 61 -6.61 -3.09 -1.58
CA PHE A 61 -6.77 -2.01 -0.61
C PHE A 61 -7.65 -0.91 -1.20
N ARG A 62 -8.40 -0.23 -0.32
CA ARG A 62 -9.14 0.96 -0.67
C ARG A 62 -8.43 2.19 -0.13
N ILE A 63 -8.28 3.21 -0.96
CA ILE A 63 -7.62 4.47 -0.59
C ILE A 63 -8.61 5.39 0.16
N PRO A 64 -8.38 5.66 1.45
CA PRO A 64 -9.29 6.45 2.27
C PRO A 64 -8.99 7.96 2.23
N SER A 65 -7.77 8.35 1.85
CA SER A 65 -7.25 9.73 1.98
C SER A 65 -6.71 10.28 0.66
N GLY A 66 -6.47 11.59 0.61
CA GLY A 66 -5.89 12.26 -0.54
C GLY A 66 -4.38 12.48 -0.46
N SER A 67 -3.65 11.78 0.43
CA SER A 67 -2.22 12.04 0.65
C SER A 67 -1.32 11.62 -0.52
N MET A 68 -1.83 10.79 -1.44
CA MET A 68 -1.14 10.34 -2.64
C MET A 68 -1.71 10.95 -3.93
N MET A 69 -2.54 12.00 -3.82
CA MET A 69 -3.00 12.74 -5.01
C MET A 69 -1.84 13.45 -5.68
N PRO A 70 -1.78 13.50 -7.02
CA PRO A 70 -2.81 13.08 -7.98
C PRO A 70 -2.75 11.59 -8.32
N THR A 71 -1.68 10.89 -7.99
CA THR A 71 -1.46 9.47 -8.33
C THR A 71 -2.60 8.57 -7.87
N LEU A 72 -2.98 8.67 -6.59
CA LEU A 72 -4.11 7.95 -6.01
C LEU A 72 -5.11 8.92 -5.41
N VAL A 73 -6.39 8.72 -5.73
CA VAL A 73 -7.47 9.52 -5.17
C VAL A 73 -8.31 8.72 -4.19
N LYS A 74 -9.03 9.43 -3.33
CA LYS A 74 -9.95 8.79 -2.40
C LYS A 74 -11.02 8.00 -3.14
N GLY A 75 -11.16 6.72 -2.79
CA GLY A 75 -12.10 5.80 -3.43
C GLY A 75 -11.45 4.85 -4.43
N ASP A 76 -10.17 5.03 -4.75
CA ASP A 76 -9.43 4.04 -5.54
C ASP A 76 -9.30 2.73 -4.77
N PHE A 77 -9.52 1.63 -5.48
CA PHE A 77 -9.21 0.29 -5.03
C PHE A 77 -7.96 -0.17 -5.79
N ILE A 78 -6.91 -0.45 -5.07
CA ILE A 78 -5.61 -0.81 -5.62
C ILE A 78 -5.27 -2.27 -5.39
N LEU A 79 -4.42 -2.84 -6.23
CA LEU A 79 -3.80 -4.14 -6.04
C LEU A 79 -2.38 -3.97 -5.53
N VAL A 80 -2.11 -4.57 -4.37
CA VAL A 80 -0.78 -4.56 -3.75
C VAL A 80 -0.13 -5.92 -3.96
N LYS A 81 1.03 -5.93 -4.60
CA LYS A 81 1.91 -7.08 -4.77
C LYS A 81 2.59 -7.42 -3.46
N LYS A 82 2.16 -8.45 -2.76
CA LYS A 82 2.75 -8.87 -1.46
C LYS A 82 4.13 -9.49 -1.61
N TYR A 83 4.36 -10.18 -2.70
CA TYR A 83 5.65 -10.83 -2.99
C TYR A 83 6.71 -9.89 -3.57
N ALA A 84 6.45 -8.58 -3.64
CA ALA A 84 7.40 -7.63 -4.23
C ALA A 84 8.75 -7.66 -3.51
N TYR A 85 8.75 -7.73 -2.18
CA TYR A 85 9.96 -7.60 -1.37
C TYR A 85 10.29 -8.86 -0.58
N SER A 86 9.27 -9.59 -0.08
CA SER A 86 9.46 -10.81 0.70
C SER A 86 8.21 -11.67 0.72
N LEU A 87 8.39 -12.97 0.91
CA LEU A 87 7.30 -13.85 1.28
C LEU A 87 7.15 -13.85 2.80
N LYS A 88 5.91 -13.63 3.25
CA LYS A 88 5.55 -13.57 4.67
C LYS A 88 4.54 -14.64 5.02
N PHE A 89 4.65 -15.19 6.23
CA PHE A 89 3.63 -16.09 6.77
C PHE A 89 2.29 -15.35 6.90
N PRO A 90 1.17 -15.96 6.44
CA PRO A 90 -0.12 -15.28 6.31
C PRO A 90 -0.70 -14.66 7.59
N ILE A 91 -0.40 -15.25 8.76
CA ILE A 91 -0.97 -14.82 10.04
C ILE A 91 0.03 -14.02 10.86
N THR A 92 1.29 -14.45 10.90
CA THR A 92 2.32 -13.82 11.73
C THR A 92 3.01 -12.64 11.06
N ASN A 93 2.80 -12.47 9.75
CA ASN A 93 3.47 -11.46 8.90
C ASN A 93 5.02 -11.49 8.98
N ARG A 94 5.60 -12.57 9.54
CA ARG A 94 7.04 -12.75 9.59
C ARG A 94 7.56 -13.15 8.22
N SER A 95 8.57 -12.43 7.73
CA SER A 95 9.27 -12.76 6.49
C SER A 95 10.06 -14.07 6.66
N PHE A 96 9.93 -14.99 5.71
CA PHE A 96 10.73 -16.22 5.66
C PHE A 96 11.62 -16.30 4.40
N PHE A 97 11.35 -15.45 3.41
CA PHE A 97 12.15 -15.39 2.19
C PHE A 97 12.17 -13.95 1.66
N THR A 98 13.35 -13.39 1.41
CA THR A 98 13.54 -12.09 0.78
C THR A 98 13.66 -12.27 -0.73
N ILE A 99 12.90 -11.48 -1.49
CA ILE A 99 12.87 -11.53 -2.97
C ILE A 99 13.66 -10.37 -3.55
N ALA A 100 13.36 -9.15 -3.07
CA ALA A 100 14.00 -7.93 -3.54
C ALA A 100 14.05 -6.87 -2.43
N GLU A 101 14.88 -5.87 -2.60
CA GLU A 101 14.86 -4.69 -1.76
C GLU A 101 13.91 -3.64 -2.36
N PRO A 102 13.23 -2.85 -1.51
CA PRO A 102 12.42 -1.72 -1.95
C PRO A 102 13.27 -0.71 -2.73
N GLN A 103 12.74 -0.21 -3.82
CA GLN A 103 13.43 0.73 -4.69
C GLN A 103 12.86 2.14 -4.55
N ARG A 104 13.69 3.13 -4.83
CA ARG A 104 13.27 4.52 -4.89
C ARG A 104 12.22 4.71 -5.99
N GLY A 105 11.14 5.45 -5.69
CA GLY A 105 9.99 5.59 -6.58
C GLY A 105 8.85 4.62 -6.31
N ASP A 106 9.09 3.46 -5.67
CA ASP A 106 8.03 2.50 -5.35
C ASP A 106 6.89 3.15 -4.55
N VAL A 107 5.65 2.92 -4.95
CA VAL A 107 4.48 3.24 -4.13
C VAL A 107 4.21 2.09 -3.18
N VAL A 108 4.60 2.25 -1.92
CA VAL A 108 4.63 1.18 -0.92
C VAL A 108 3.44 1.24 0.04
N VAL A 109 2.90 0.07 0.35
CA VAL A 109 1.97 -0.11 1.48
C VAL A 109 2.76 -0.69 2.64
N PHE A 110 2.62 -0.09 3.83
CA PHE A 110 3.33 -0.50 5.03
C PHE A 110 2.46 -0.39 6.27
N ASN A 111 2.77 -1.17 7.28
CA ASN A 111 2.18 -1.06 8.60
C ASN A 111 2.83 0.12 9.34
N LEU A 112 2.01 0.97 9.95
CA LEU A 112 2.50 2.12 10.68
C LEU A 112 3.41 1.69 11.84
N PRO A 113 4.64 2.21 11.98
CA PRO A 113 5.56 1.76 13.04
C PRO A 113 5.01 1.93 14.46
N SER A 114 4.27 3.01 14.72
CA SER A 114 3.66 3.28 16.02
C SER A 114 2.40 2.45 16.31
N ASP A 115 1.72 1.94 15.27
CA ASP A 115 0.53 1.08 15.38
C ASP A 115 0.41 0.16 14.14
N PRO A 116 0.97 -1.06 14.17
CA PRO A 116 0.97 -1.97 13.03
C PRO A 116 -0.42 -2.43 12.54
N SER A 117 -1.48 -2.13 13.27
CA SER A 117 -2.86 -2.39 12.83
C SER A 117 -3.31 -1.43 11.71
N ILE A 118 -2.65 -0.26 11.62
CA ILE A 118 -2.95 0.78 10.65
C ILE A 118 -2.00 0.64 9.45
N LYS A 119 -2.57 0.62 8.24
CA LYS A 119 -1.79 0.58 7.00
C LYS A 119 -1.74 1.94 6.35
N TYR A 120 -0.54 2.34 5.95
CA TYR A 120 -0.26 3.56 5.20
C TYR A 120 0.18 3.22 3.79
N ILE A 121 -0.04 4.18 2.88
CA ILE A 121 0.50 4.13 1.52
C ILE A 121 1.22 5.43 1.23
N LYS A 122 2.48 5.33 0.77
CA LYS A 122 3.35 6.46 0.43
C LYS A 122 4.30 6.05 -0.69
N ARG A 123 4.98 7.03 -1.27
CA ARG A 123 6.09 6.81 -2.19
C ARG A 123 7.39 6.69 -1.42
N LEU A 124 8.20 5.70 -1.77
CA LEU A 124 9.53 5.52 -1.22
C LEU A 124 10.49 6.51 -1.87
N VAL A 125 11.04 7.40 -1.07
CA VAL A 125 11.91 8.50 -1.52
C VAL A 125 13.35 8.26 -1.13
N GLY A 126 13.62 7.85 0.11
CA GLY A 126 14.96 7.65 0.62
C GLY A 126 15.23 6.22 1.05
N LEU A 127 16.44 5.74 0.74
CA LEU A 127 16.97 4.42 1.06
C LEU A 127 17.86 4.48 2.31
N PRO A 128 18.17 3.33 2.95
CA PRO A 128 19.11 3.30 4.07
C PRO A 128 20.45 3.99 3.75
N GLY A 129 20.89 4.87 4.61
CA GLY A 129 22.12 5.66 4.46
C GLY A 129 21.99 6.96 3.67
N ASP A 130 20.84 7.23 3.04
CA ASP A 130 20.64 8.49 2.33
C ASP A 130 20.49 9.68 3.30
N GLU A 131 20.89 10.85 2.81
CA GLU A 131 20.60 12.14 3.39
C GLU A 131 19.50 12.84 2.58
N ILE A 132 18.39 13.16 3.25
CA ILE A 132 17.22 13.81 2.63
C ILE A 132 17.12 15.24 3.18
N VAL A 133 17.07 16.22 2.30
CA VAL A 133 16.76 17.61 2.65
C VAL A 133 15.46 18.00 1.92
N TYR A 134 14.47 18.47 2.68
CA TYR A 134 13.26 19.05 2.12
C TYR A 134 13.13 20.50 2.57
N LYS A 135 13.31 21.43 1.64
CA LYS A 135 13.32 22.86 1.91
C LYS A 135 12.72 23.64 0.74
N ASP A 136 11.98 24.68 1.04
CA ASP A 136 11.33 25.54 0.02
C ASP A 136 10.52 24.76 -1.02
N LYS A 137 9.95 23.61 -0.62
CA LYS A 137 9.23 22.63 -1.47
C LYS A 137 10.10 21.87 -2.46
N GLU A 138 11.39 21.99 -2.36
CA GLU A 138 12.39 21.25 -3.10
C GLU A 138 12.91 20.06 -2.29
N LEU A 139 13.11 18.95 -2.98
CA LEU A 139 13.62 17.71 -2.44
C LEU A 139 15.07 17.52 -2.91
N PHE A 140 15.97 17.33 -1.95
CA PHE A 140 17.35 16.94 -2.24
C PHE A 140 17.60 15.55 -1.65
N ILE A 141 18.33 14.73 -2.36
CA ILE A 141 18.79 13.40 -1.94
C ILE A 141 20.30 13.34 -2.15
N ASN A 142 21.06 13.16 -1.08
CA ASN A 142 22.52 13.13 -1.12
C ASN A 142 23.10 14.37 -1.84
N ASP A 143 22.63 15.54 -1.46
CA ASP A 143 22.98 16.86 -2.03
C ASP A 143 22.52 17.08 -3.48
N GLU A 144 21.85 16.10 -4.12
CA GLU A 144 21.34 16.25 -5.48
C GLU A 144 19.87 16.70 -5.45
N LEU A 145 19.57 17.81 -6.15
CA LEU A 145 18.20 18.31 -6.31
C LEU A 145 17.39 17.34 -7.18
N MET A 146 16.25 16.91 -6.67
CA MET A 146 15.25 16.16 -7.45
C MET A 146 14.41 17.15 -8.27
N PRO A 147 14.61 17.24 -9.60
CA PRO A 147 13.97 18.27 -10.40
C PRO A 147 12.49 17.99 -10.58
N TYR A 148 11.68 19.04 -10.53
CA TYR A 148 10.27 18.94 -10.87
C TYR A 148 9.87 20.05 -11.89
N ARG A 149 8.89 19.74 -12.74
CA ARG A 149 8.37 20.67 -13.75
C ARG A 149 6.87 20.84 -13.60
N PHE A 150 6.41 22.10 -13.60
CA PHE A 150 4.99 22.44 -13.63
C PHE A 150 4.29 21.81 -14.83
N GLN A 151 3.13 21.20 -14.60
CA GLN A 151 2.27 20.61 -15.61
C GLN A 151 0.98 21.42 -15.78
N GLU A 152 0.20 21.53 -14.73
CA GLU A 152 -1.09 22.20 -14.75
C GLU A 152 -1.57 22.64 -13.36
N VAL A 153 -2.61 23.46 -13.33
CA VAL A 153 -3.35 23.78 -12.10
C VAL A 153 -4.30 22.64 -11.81
N TYR A 154 -4.19 22.05 -10.62
CA TYR A 154 -5.03 20.92 -10.23
C TYR A 154 -6.46 21.37 -9.94
N ARG A 155 -7.42 20.90 -10.73
CA ARG A 155 -8.84 21.25 -10.63
C ARG A 155 -9.63 20.17 -9.91
N HIS A 156 -9.56 20.15 -8.59
CA HIS A 156 -10.33 19.22 -7.79
C HIS A 156 -11.04 19.96 -6.65
N PRO A 157 -12.35 19.71 -6.37
CA PRO A 157 -13.13 20.45 -5.39
C PRO A 157 -12.58 20.52 -3.96
N ARG A 158 -11.70 19.58 -3.61
CA ARG A 158 -11.10 19.48 -2.26
C ARG A 158 -9.64 19.93 -2.19
N GLN A 159 -9.07 20.43 -3.30
CA GLN A 159 -7.65 20.78 -3.43
C GLN A 159 -7.48 22.09 -4.23
N TYR A 160 -8.15 23.16 -3.77
CA TYR A 160 -8.04 24.46 -4.41
C TYR A 160 -6.63 25.03 -4.29
N GLY A 161 -6.14 25.64 -5.37
CA GLY A 161 -4.83 26.30 -5.40
C GLY A 161 -3.65 25.35 -5.41
N SER A 162 -3.86 24.06 -5.65
CA SER A 162 -2.79 23.09 -5.83
C SER A 162 -2.38 22.99 -7.31
N HIS A 163 -1.11 22.72 -7.54
CA HIS A 163 -0.52 22.57 -8.85
C HIS A 163 0.08 21.17 -8.99
N VAL A 164 -0.09 20.58 -10.17
CA VAL A 164 0.55 19.31 -10.56
C VAL A 164 1.91 19.59 -11.11
N TYR A 165 2.90 18.88 -10.60
CA TYR A 165 4.26 18.90 -11.14
C TYR A 165 4.67 17.48 -11.47
N GLN A 166 5.50 17.35 -12.52
CA GLN A 166 6.24 16.11 -12.82
C GLN A 166 7.56 16.16 -12.09
N GLU A 167 7.78 15.26 -11.16
CA GLU A 167 9.03 15.12 -10.41
C GLU A 167 9.79 13.90 -10.92
N ASN A 168 11.12 14.01 -10.94
CA ASN A 168 12.01 12.89 -11.23
C ASN A 168 12.73 12.50 -9.96
N ILE A 169 12.63 11.22 -9.57
CA ILE A 169 13.40 10.64 -8.46
C ILE A 169 14.24 9.49 -9.02
N GLY A 170 15.54 9.73 -9.25
CA GLY A 170 16.38 8.80 -10.01
C GLY A 170 15.86 8.66 -11.44
N ASP A 171 15.64 7.41 -11.87
CA ASP A 171 15.11 7.11 -13.20
C ASP A 171 13.58 7.13 -13.29
N GLU A 172 12.90 7.26 -12.15
CA GLU A 172 11.43 7.21 -12.06
C GLU A 172 10.82 8.61 -12.18
N GLN A 173 9.76 8.72 -12.98
CA GLN A 173 8.98 9.93 -13.16
C GLN A 173 7.58 9.75 -12.58
N HIS A 174 7.14 10.69 -11.78
CA HIS A 174 5.79 10.65 -11.21
C HIS A 174 5.23 12.05 -10.99
N GLN A 175 3.93 12.12 -10.80
CA GLN A 175 3.25 13.39 -10.53
C GLN A 175 3.21 13.66 -9.03
N ILE A 176 3.47 14.91 -8.67
CA ILE A 176 3.30 15.41 -7.30
C ILE A 176 2.32 16.59 -7.28
N LEU A 177 1.71 16.81 -6.14
CA LEU A 177 0.81 17.93 -5.90
C LEU A 177 1.41 18.88 -4.87
N ILE A 178 1.61 20.12 -5.28
CA ILE A 178 2.10 21.19 -4.42
C ILE A 178 1.06 22.29 -4.34
N THR A 179 0.81 22.80 -3.13
CA THR A 179 -0.03 23.98 -2.86
C THR A 179 0.90 25.14 -2.49
N PRO A 180 1.21 26.08 -3.41
CA PRO A 180 2.22 27.11 -3.17
C PRO A 180 1.99 27.96 -1.93
N SER A 181 0.74 28.28 -1.62
CA SER A 181 0.35 29.09 -0.47
C SER A 181 0.40 28.37 0.87
N ARG A 182 0.55 27.03 0.88
CA ARG A 182 0.55 26.23 2.11
C ARG A 182 1.96 26.06 2.64
N ARG A 183 2.16 26.30 3.94
CA ARG A 183 3.40 25.95 4.63
C ARG A 183 3.51 24.44 4.74
N ASN A 184 4.70 23.92 4.60
CA ASN A 184 5.03 22.51 4.81
C ASN A 184 6.11 22.36 5.89
N LEU A 185 6.33 21.14 6.32
CA LEU A 185 7.40 20.80 7.24
C LEU A 185 8.68 20.66 6.42
N GLU A 186 9.66 21.47 6.77
CA GLU A 186 11.02 21.43 6.24
C GLU A 186 11.94 20.70 7.23
N GLY A 187 13.00 20.08 6.73
CA GLY A 187 13.94 19.38 7.58
C GLY A 187 15.02 18.65 6.80
N GLU A 188 15.99 18.19 7.57
CA GLU A 188 17.12 17.38 7.12
C GLU A 188 17.06 16.05 7.87
N TYR A 189 17.22 14.94 7.14
CA TYR A 189 17.00 13.61 7.67
C TYR A 189 18.09 12.67 7.18
N THR A 190 18.84 12.05 8.09
CA THR A 190 19.76 10.95 7.77
C THR A 190 19.06 9.62 8.04
N ILE A 191 18.92 8.78 7.04
CA ILE A 191 18.13 7.54 7.13
C ILE A 191 18.96 6.44 7.76
N PRO A 192 18.55 5.87 8.92
CA PRO A 192 19.27 4.78 9.56
C PRO A 192 19.27 3.51 8.71
N GLU A 193 20.25 2.64 8.94
CA GLU A 193 20.30 1.30 8.33
C GLU A 193 19.00 0.51 8.59
N GLY A 194 18.53 -0.19 7.56
CA GLY A 194 17.28 -0.97 7.60
C GLY A 194 16.00 -0.15 7.66
N HIS A 195 16.08 1.17 7.50
CA HIS A 195 14.92 2.07 7.47
C HIS A 195 14.83 2.80 6.14
N TYR A 196 13.65 3.31 5.87
CA TYR A 196 13.31 3.99 4.62
C TYR A 196 12.55 5.27 4.90
N PHE A 197 12.73 6.25 4.01
CA PHE A 197 12.02 7.53 4.06
C PHE A 197 10.94 7.56 2.98
N VAL A 198 9.71 7.83 3.38
CA VAL A 198 8.56 7.83 2.49
C VAL A 198 7.87 9.19 2.49
N MET A 199 7.38 9.62 1.31
CA MET A 199 6.61 10.86 1.17
C MET A 199 5.29 10.60 0.45
N GLY A 200 4.29 11.42 0.74
CA GLY A 200 3.07 11.45 -0.06
C GLY A 200 3.25 12.30 -1.32
N ASP A 201 2.65 11.88 -2.41
CA ASP A 201 2.67 12.65 -3.66
C ASP A 201 1.94 13.99 -3.50
N ASN A 202 0.95 14.07 -2.60
CA ASN A 202 0.32 15.32 -2.17
C ASN A 202 1.18 15.97 -1.08
N ARG A 203 2.28 16.61 -1.48
CA ARG A 203 3.37 17.10 -0.65
C ARG A 203 2.92 17.92 0.56
N ASP A 204 1.95 18.79 0.38
CA ASP A 204 1.45 19.69 1.42
C ASP A 204 0.24 19.14 2.17
N ASN A 205 -0.23 17.94 1.82
CA ASN A 205 -1.38 17.29 2.48
C ASN A 205 -1.10 15.81 2.79
N SER A 206 0.11 15.53 3.21
CA SER A 206 0.55 14.19 3.58
C SER A 206 1.21 14.20 4.95
N LYS A 207 0.81 13.26 5.79
CA LYS A 207 1.53 12.90 7.01
C LYS A 207 2.44 11.72 6.65
N ASP A 208 3.76 11.97 6.58
CA ASP A 208 4.75 11.04 6.07
C ASP A 208 6.06 11.15 6.88
N SER A 209 7.18 10.62 6.38
CA SER A 209 8.44 10.54 7.14
C SER A 209 9.03 11.87 7.57
N ARG A 210 8.53 12.99 7.06
CA ARG A 210 8.89 14.33 7.55
C ARG A 210 8.36 14.60 8.96
N TYR A 211 7.42 13.81 9.44
CA TYR A 211 6.81 13.88 10.76
C TYR A 211 7.29 12.71 11.62
N ASP A 212 7.24 12.86 12.94
CA ASP A 212 7.57 11.79 13.90
C ASP A 212 6.74 10.51 13.70
N CYS A 213 5.55 10.66 13.17
CA CYS A 213 4.69 9.55 12.78
C CYS A 213 4.25 9.73 11.32
N PRO A 214 4.60 8.82 10.39
CA PRO A 214 5.23 7.51 10.58
C PRO A 214 6.72 7.55 10.93
N GLY A 215 7.45 8.66 10.74
CA GLY A 215 8.88 8.68 10.85
C GLY A 215 9.57 7.80 9.81
N PHE A 216 10.73 7.26 10.12
CA PHE A 216 11.40 6.27 9.29
C PHE A 216 10.65 4.93 9.36
N VAL A 217 10.49 4.27 8.21
CA VAL A 217 9.75 3.00 8.10
C VAL A 217 10.73 1.84 8.09
N PRO A 218 10.70 0.94 9.09
CA PRO A 218 11.53 -0.26 9.08
C PRO A 218 11.16 -1.19 7.92
N ARG A 219 12.16 -1.89 7.37
CA ARG A 219 11.98 -2.78 6.22
C ARG A 219 10.92 -3.86 6.42
N ASP A 220 10.83 -4.44 7.58
CA ASP A 220 9.87 -5.50 7.89
C ASP A 220 8.41 -5.03 7.99
N HIS A 221 8.20 -3.71 8.09
CA HIS A 221 6.88 -3.10 8.07
C HIS A 221 6.26 -3.03 6.66
N PHE A 222 7.04 -3.13 5.58
CA PHE A 222 6.48 -3.12 4.23
C PHE A 222 5.57 -4.33 3.98
N VAL A 223 4.38 -4.07 3.47
CA VAL A 223 3.41 -5.10 3.07
C VAL A 223 3.63 -5.50 1.61
N GLY A 224 3.92 -4.52 0.76
CA GLY A 224 4.17 -4.71 -0.67
C GLY A 224 4.09 -3.41 -1.45
N THR A 225 4.19 -3.48 -2.78
CA THR A 225 4.06 -2.33 -3.68
C THR A 225 2.70 -2.28 -4.36
N ALA A 226 2.12 -1.08 -4.46
CA ALA A 226 0.89 -0.83 -5.19
C ALA A 226 1.19 -0.80 -6.69
N THR A 227 0.42 -1.52 -7.50
CA THR A 227 0.74 -1.67 -8.93
C THR A 227 -0.34 -1.20 -9.87
N ARG A 228 -1.61 -1.38 -9.51
CA ARG A 228 -2.74 -1.01 -10.37
C ARG A 228 -3.94 -0.56 -9.57
N ILE A 229 -4.69 0.38 -10.14
CA ILE A 229 -6.04 0.73 -9.70
C ILE A 229 -6.98 -0.22 -10.44
N TRP A 230 -7.66 -1.13 -9.73
CA TRP A 230 -8.55 -2.09 -10.37
C TRP A 230 -10.02 -1.65 -10.34
N PHE A 231 -10.38 -0.68 -9.45
CA PHE A 231 -11.70 -0.08 -9.37
C PHE A 231 -11.61 1.29 -8.68
N ASN A 232 -12.58 2.18 -8.95
CA ASN A 232 -12.72 3.45 -8.23
C ASN A 232 -14.19 3.67 -7.87
N TRP A 233 -14.47 3.91 -6.59
CA TRP A 233 -15.78 4.36 -6.12
C TRP A 233 -15.69 4.95 -4.71
N ASP A 234 -16.13 6.20 -4.54
CA ASP A 234 -16.17 6.87 -3.25
C ASP A 234 -17.51 6.73 -2.51
N PHE A 235 -18.49 5.98 -3.08
CA PHE A 235 -19.86 5.76 -2.62
C PHE A 235 -20.73 7.04 -2.58
N LYS A 236 -20.21 8.19 -2.98
CA LYS A 236 -20.95 9.47 -3.02
C LYS A 236 -21.24 9.93 -4.43
N ASN A 237 -20.34 9.62 -5.35
CA ASN A 237 -20.40 9.98 -6.77
C ASN A 237 -20.39 8.73 -7.65
N ALA A 238 -20.60 8.90 -8.94
CA ALA A 238 -20.42 7.82 -9.90
C ALA A 238 -18.96 7.35 -9.93
N PRO A 239 -18.70 6.05 -10.22
CA PRO A 239 -17.35 5.55 -10.37
C PRO A 239 -16.58 6.29 -11.48
N GLU A 240 -15.30 6.57 -11.24
CA GLU A 240 -14.40 7.15 -12.24
C GLU A 240 -13.83 6.05 -13.14
N TRP A 241 -14.59 5.67 -14.17
CA TRP A 241 -14.24 4.56 -15.07
C TRP A 241 -12.87 4.70 -15.74
N GLN A 242 -12.41 5.95 -15.95
CA GLN A 242 -11.13 6.25 -16.57
C GLN A 242 -9.92 5.80 -15.73
N ARG A 243 -10.11 5.61 -14.41
CA ARG A 243 -9.06 5.20 -13.48
C ARG A 243 -8.88 3.69 -13.41
N ILE A 244 -9.84 2.92 -13.95
CA ILE A 244 -9.80 1.46 -13.88
C ILE A 244 -8.67 0.91 -14.76
N TRP A 245 -7.86 0.02 -14.18
CA TRP A 245 -6.67 -0.60 -14.77
C TRP A 245 -5.49 0.34 -15.03
N GLN A 246 -5.53 1.57 -14.53
CA GLN A 246 -4.35 2.42 -14.58
C GLN A 246 -3.21 1.80 -13.76
N THR A 247 -2.00 1.87 -14.34
CA THR A 247 -0.76 1.52 -13.63
C THR A 247 -0.44 2.63 -12.62
N ILE A 248 0.11 2.26 -11.48
CA ILE A 248 0.60 3.18 -10.47
C ILE A 248 2.11 3.27 -10.68
N GLU A 249 2.54 4.46 -11.12
CA GLU A 249 3.94 4.83 -11.36
C GLU A 249 4.42 5.79 -10.29
#